data_9a68aea4a47322552de6558a7e6bdcf3
#
_entry.id   9a68aea4a47322552de6558a7e6bdcf3
#
_cell.length_a   1.000
_cell.length_b   1.000
_cell.length_c   1.000
_cell.angle_alpha   90.00
_cell.angle_beta   90.00
_cell.angle_gamma   90.00
#
_symmetry.space_group_name_H-M   'P 1'
#
loop_
_entity.id
_entity.type
_entity.pdbx_description
1 polymer ?
#
loop_
_entity_poly.entity_id
_entity_poly.type
_entity_poly.pdbx_seq_one_letter_code
_entity_poly.pdbx_strand_id
1 'polypeptide(L)'
;SKAIDAADSLKQLTELRDRLTTLRVLDPACGSGNFLYIAYREMRRLEASIILKQSQMSKRAATGQGAFSGVSPRQFFGMDILPFAVELAKVTLSLAPKLASDELHTTEPTLPLFNLDTNIQV
;
A
#
# COMPACT_ATOMS: atom_id res chain seq x y z
N SER A 1 -14.48 17.28 -25.37
CA SER A 1 -13.98 16.26 -26.29
C SER A 1 -13.45 15.04 -25.52
N LYS A 2 -13.36 13.91 -26.19
CA LYS A 2 -12.83 12.68 -25.58
C LYS A 2 -11.38 12.85 -25.09
N ALA A 3 -10.58 13.66 -25.76
CA ALA A 3 -9.18 13.89 -25.38
C ALA A 3 -9.08 14.68 -24.07
N ILE A 4 -9.94 15.69 -23.88
CA ILE A 4 -9.98 16.49 -22.65
C ILE A 4 -10.48 15.62 -21.49
N ASP A 5 -11.54 14.81 -21.72
CA ASP A 5 -12.08 13.92 -20.69
C ASP A 5 -11.07 12.86 -20.27
N ALA A 6 -10.33 12.32 -21.23
CA ALA A 6 -9.27 11.32 -20.92
C ALA A 6 -8.14 11.96 -20.12
N ALA A 7 -7.72 13.18 -20.46
CA ALA A 7 -6.67 13.90 -19.71
C ALA A 7 -7.13 14.20 -18.29
N ASP A 8 -8.38 14.64 -18.10
CA ASP A 8 -8.94 14.92 -16.77
C ASP A 8 -9.04 13.63 -15.94
N SER A 9 -9.48 12.53 -16.55
CA SER A 9 -9.57 11.24 -15.88
C SER A 9 -8.20 10.73 -15.47
N LEU A 10 -7.19 10.87 -16.32
CA LEU A 10 -5.83 10.49 -15.99
C LEU A 10 -5.28 11.31 -14.83
N LYS A 11 -5.55 12.61 -14.83
CA LYS A 11 -5.16 13.49 -13.73
C LYS A 11 -5.82 13.08 -12.42
N GLN A 12 -7.10 12.75 -12.43
CA GLN A 12 -7.83 12.29 -11.25
C GLN A 12 -7.25 10.98 -10.72
N LEU A 13 -6.89 10.06 -11.59
CA LEU A 13 -6.26 8.80 -11.19
C LEU A 13 -4.90 9.04 -10.56
N THR A 14 -4.11 9.93 -11.10
CA THR A 14 -2.80 10.30 -10.54
C THR A 14 -2.96 10.92 -9.15
N GLU A 15 -3.92 11.81 -8.97
CA GLU A 15 -4.20 12.43 -7.68
C GLU A 15 -4.66 11.39 -6.66
N LEU A 16 -5.52 10.46 -7.06
CA LEU A 16 -5.98 9.38 -6.19
C LEU A 16 -4.84 8.47 -5.78
N ARG A 17 -3.96 8.14 -6.70
CA ARG A 17 -2.76 7.33 -6.41
C ARG A 17 -1.84 8.03 -5.41
N ASP A 18 -1.62 9.33 -5.59
CA ASP A 18 -0.81 10.13 -4.67
C ASP A 18 -1.44 10.14 -3.27
N ARG A 19 -2.76 10.25 -3.18
CA ARG A 19 -3.48 10.19 -1.90
C ARG A 19 -3.29 8.87 -1.19
N LEU A 20 -3.29 7.76 -1.93
CA LEU A 20 -3.04 6.44 -1.33
C LEU A 20 -1.67 6.37 -0.68
N THR A 21 -0.66 7.00 -1.26
CA THR A 21 0.71 6.94 -0.72
C THR A 21 0.92 7.86 0.47
N THR A 22 0.01 8.79 0.74
CA THR A 22 0.10 9.72 1.86
C THR A 22 -0.91 9.41 2.98
N LEU A 23 -1.90 8.58 2.70
CA LEU A 23 -2.90 8.19 3.70
C LEU A 23 -2.24 7.42 4.85
N ARG A 24 -2.62 7.76 6.08
CA ARG A 24 -2.13 7.07 7.28
C ARG A 24 -3.29 6.34 7.94
N VAL A 25 -3.02 5.13 8.39
CA VAL A 25 -4.00 4.26 9.03
C VAL A 25 -3.54 3.96 10.45
N LEU A 26 -4.40 4.18 11.42
CA LEU A 26 -4.13 3.88 12.82
C LEU A 26 -5.17 2.91 13.36
N ASP A 27 -4.71 1.83 13.96
CA ASP A 27 -5.53 0.91 14.74
C ASP A 27 -5.11 1.01 16.20
N PRO A 28 -5.92 1.63 17.08
CA PRO A 28 -5.55 1.83 18.50
C PRO A 28 -5.62 0.55 19.32
N ALA A 29 -6.12 -0.54 18.78
CA ALA A 29 -6.17 -1.85 19.43
C ALA A 29 -5.81 -2.92 18.39
N CYS A 30 -4.57 -2.89 17.91
CA CYS A 30 -4.18 -3.60 16.70
C CYS A 30 -4.03 -5.12 16.88
N GLY A 31 -3.89 -5.61 18.12
CA GLY A 31 -3.63 -7.02 18.35
C GLY A 31 -2.39 -7.47 17.59
N SER A 32 -2.48 -8.58 16.87
CA SER A 32 -1.39 -9.11 16.05
C SER A 32 -1.30 -8.47 14.66
N GLY A 33 -2.07 -7.41 14.39
CA GLY A 33 -1.96 -6.64 13.16
C GLY A 33 -2.85 -7.12 12.01
N ASN A 34 -3.85 -7.95 12.28
CA ASN A 34 -4.71 -8.49 11.21
C ASN A 34 -5.46 -7.40 10.45
N PHE A 35 -6.03 -6.43 11.17
CA PHE A 35 -6.72 -5.32 10.52
C PHE A 35 -5.77 -4.47 9.68
N LEU A 36 -4.60 -4.16 10.23
CA LEU A 36 -3.59 -3.38 9.51
C LEU A 36 -3.11 -4.11 8.26
N TYR A 37 -2.94 -5.43 8.35
CA TYR A 37 -2.60 -6.26 7.20
C TYR A 37 -3.67 -6.19 6.10
N ILE A 38 -4.94 -6.34 6.49
CA ILE A 38 -6.05 -6.29 5.54
C ILE A 38 -6.15 -4.91 4.90
N ALA A 39 -6.00 -3.85 5.69
CA ALA A 39 -6.01 -2.47 5.17
C ALA A 39 -4.88 -2.25 4.17
N TYR A 40 -3.68 -2.71 4.49
CA TYR A 40 -2.54 -2.64 3.58
C TYR A 40 -2.83 -3.40 2.28
N ARG A 41 -3.33 -4.61 2.38
CA ARG A 41 -3.67 -5.45 1.22
C ARG A 41 -4.68 -4.75 0.32
N GLU A 42 -5.74 -4.20 0.90
CA GLU A 42 -6.77 -3.52 0.11
C GLU A 42 -6.24 -2.24 -0.53
N MET A 43 -5.40 -1.49 0.14
CA MET A 43 -4.75 -0.32 -0.44
C MET A 43 -3.84 -0.71 -1.62
N ARG A 44 -3.11 -1.82 -1.50
CA ARG A 44 -2.29 -2.33 -2.60
C ARG A 44 -3.15 -2.78 -3.78
N ARG A 45 -4.29 -3.42 -3.52
CA ARG A 45 -5.23 -3.82 -4.58
C ARG A 45 -5.79 -2.60 -5.31
N LEU A 46 -6.20 -1.59 -4.56
CA LEU A 46 -6.71 -0.35 -5.15
C LEU A 46 -5.63 0.34 -5.98
N GLU A 47 -4.42 0.42 -5.47
CA GLU A 47 -3.29 0.98 -6.19
C GLU A 47 -3.03 0.23 -7.50
N ALA A 48 -3.05 -1.10 -7.47
CA ALA A 48 -2.86 -1.91 -8.66
C ALA A 48 -3.96 -1.64 -9.71
N SER A 49 -5.21 -1.47 -9.26
CA SER A 49 -6.33 -1.13 -10.14
C SER A 49 -6.13 0.25 -10.78
N ILE A 50 -5.63 1.22 -10.03
CA ILE A 50 -5.35 2.56 -10.55
C ILE A 50 -4.23 2.51 -11.58
N ILE A 51 -3.15 1.79 -11.28
CA ILE A 51 -2.02 1.63 -12.19
C ILE A 51 -2.47 0.99 -13.50
N LEU A 52 -3.28 -0.07 -13.42
CA LEU A 52 -3.81 -0.73 -14.59
C LEU A 52 -4.65 0.22 -15.45
N LYS A 53 -5.52 1.00 -14.81
CA LYS A 53 -6.36 1.94 -15.52
C LYS A 53 -5.55 3.07 -16.16
N GLN A 54 -4.52 3.56 -15.47
CA GLN A 54 -3.58 4.53 -16.04
C GLN A 54 -2.87 3.97 -17.27
N SER A 55 -2.45 2.71 -17.24
CA SER A 55 -1.78 2.07 -18.37
C SER A 55 -2.70 1.86 -19.57
N GLN A 56 -4.00 1.67 -19.33
CA GLN A 56 -5.00 1.57 -20.39
C GLN A 56 -5.28 2.92 -21.04
N MET A 57 -5.17 4.00 -20.29
CA MET A 57 -5.43 5.36 -20.75
C MET A 57 -4.21 6.04 -21.37
N SER A 58 -3.01 5.57 -21.02
CA SER A 58 -1.76 6.15 -21.48
C SER A 58 -0.73 5.03 -21.68
N LYS A 59 -0.21 4.91 -22.90
CA LYS A 59 0.82 3.91 -23.21
C LYS A 59 2.11 4.14 -22.41
N ARG A 60 2.34 5.37 -21.92
CA ARG A 60 3.52 5.69 -21.13
C ARG A 60 3.43 5.16 -19.70
N ALA A 61 2.24 5.03 -19.15
CA ALA A 61 2.04 4.54 -17.79
C ALA A 61 2.33 3.04 -17.68
N ALA A 62 2.44 2.33 -18.80
CA ALA A 62 2.78 0.90 -18.82
C ALA A 62 4.28 0.62 -18.63
N THR A 63 5.13 1.64 -18.58
CA THR A 63 6.56 1.45 -18.37
C THR A 63 6.89 1.26 -16.89
N GLY A 64 8.04 0.65 -16.60
CA GLY A 64 8.40 0.10 -15.30
C GLY A 64 8.19 1.00 -14.07
N GLN A 65 8.35 2.31 -14.19
CA GLN A 65 8.15 3.22 -13.06
C GLN A 65 6.69 3.26 -12.58
N GLY A 66 5.73 3.08 -13.49
CA GLY A 66 4.32 3.06 -13.15
C GLY A 66 3.88 1.82 -12.39
N ALA A 67 4.68 0.74 -12.46
CA ALA A 67 4.33 -0.55 -11.87
C ALA A 67 4.76 -0.70 -10.40
N PHE A 68 5.58 0.21 -9.88
CA PHE A 68 6.06 0.10 -8.50
C PHE A 68 5.03 0.67 -7.52
N SER A 69 4.86 -0.04 -6.40
CA SER A 69 3.98 0.40 -5.33
C SER A 69 4.58 1.56 -4.55
N GLY A 70 3.77 2.60 -4.33
CA GLY A 70 4.08 3.67 -3.39
C GLY A 70 3.48 3.45 -2.01
N VAL A 71 2.54 2.50 -1.87
CA VAL A 71 1.95 2.14 -0.58
C VAL A 71 2.98 1.37 0.25
N SER A 72 3.19 1.80 1.48
CA SER A 72 4.24 1.26 2.35
C SER A 72 3.69 0.92 3.73
N PRO A 73 4.23 -0.11 4.40
CA PRO A 73 3.91 -0.38 5.80
C PRO A 73 4.14 0.81 6.74
N ARG A 74 4.99 1.74 6.36
CA ARG A 74 5.26 2.95 7.15
C ARG A 74 4.07 3.89 7.27
N GLN A 75 3.03 3.68 6.49
CA GLN A 75 1.78 4.43 6.56
C GLN A 75 0.82 3.88 7.62
N PHE A 76 1.16 2.74 8.23
CA PHE A 76 0.29 2.00 9.13
C PHE A 76 0.81 2.07 10.54
N PHE A 77 -0.09 2.38 11.46
CA PHE A 77 0.25 2.62 12.87
C PHE A 77 -0.68 1.79 13.74
N GLY A 78 -0.15 1.25 14.80
CA GLY A 78 -0.93 0.44 15.73
C GLY A 78 -0.47 0.59 17.15
N MET A 79 -1.38 0.30 18.06
CA MET A 79 -1.13 0.27 19.50
C MET A 79 -1.81 -0.95 20.08
N ASP A 80 -1.20 -1.53 21.10
CA ASP A 80 -1.81 -2.59 21.89
C ASP A 80 -1.20 -2.61 23.28
N ILE A 81 -1.97 -3.05 24.25
CA ILE A 81 -1.48 -3.13 25.65
C ILE A 81 -0.58 -4.34 25.89
N LEU A 82 -0.62 -5.32 24.97
CA LEU A 82 0.19 -6.53 25.09
C LEU A 82 1.47 -6.40 24.27
N PRO A 83 2.65 -6.35 24.91
CA PRO A 83 3.90 -6.25 24.15
C PRO A 83 4.11 -7.37 23.13
N PHE A 84 3.67 -8.59 23.45
CA PHE A 84 3.77 -9.71 22.52
C PHE A 84 2.94 -9.48 21.26
N ALA A 85 1.73 -8.94 21.40
CA ALA A 85 0.89 -8.62 20.25
C ALA A 85 1.55 -7.55 19.38
N VAL A 86 2.16 -6.54 19.97
CA VAL A 86 2.88 -5.49 19.25
C VAL A 86 4.00 -6.09 18.42
N GLU A 87 4.79 -7.01 18.97
CA GLU A 87 5.87 -7.65 18.23
C GLU A 87 5.33 -8.50 17.06
N LEU A 88 4.23 -9.22 17.27
CA LEU A 88 3.57 -9.97 16.20
C LEU A 88 3.05 -9.03 15.10
N ALA A 89 2.47 -7.90 15.48
CA ALA A 89 1.95 -6.92 14.52
C ALA A 89 3.08 -6.35 13.64
N LYS A 90 4.25 -6.08 14.22
CA LYS A 90 5.41 -5.65 13.46
C LYS A 90 5.83 -6.68 12.42
N VAL A 91 5.86 -7.96 12.79
CA VAL A 91 6.19 -9.04 11.88
C VAL A 91 5.15 -9.16 10.77
N THR A 92 3.88 -9.16 11.14
CA THR A 92 2.76 -9.25 10.18
C THR A 92 2.85 -8.13 9.15
N LEU A 93 3.05 -6.90 9.61
CA LEU A 93 3.09 -5.74 8.73
C LEU A 93 4.38 -5.73 7.88
N SER A 94 5.48 -6.22 8.42
CA SER A 94 6.73 -6.35 7.66
C SER A 94 6.64 -7.36 6.53
N LEU A 95 5.84 -8.42 6.70
CA LEU A 95 5.62 -9.44 5.66
C LEU A 95 4.56 -9.04 4.65
N ALA A 96 3.73 -8.05 4.97
CA ALA A 96 2.61 -7.66 4.13
C ALA A 96 3.01 -7.29 2.69
N PRO A 97 4.11 -6.56 2.44
CA PRO A 97 4.51 -6.26 1.06
C PRO A 97 4.79 -7.50 0.23
N LYS A 98 5.45 -8.49 0.80
CA LYS A 98 5.76 -9.74 0.09
C LYS A 98 4.49 -10.51 -0.24
N LEU A 99 3.59 -10.62 0.73
CA LEU A 99 2.31 -11.32 0.54
C LEU A 99 1.44 -10.62 -0.51
N ALA A 100 1.40 -9.29 -0.49
CA ALA A 100 0.66 -8.53 -1.47
C ALA A 100 1.26 -8.68 -2.87
N SER A 101 2.58 -8.66 -2.98
CA SER A 101 3.26 -8.84 -4.27
C SER A 101 3.01 -10.23 -4.84
N ASP A 102 3.06 -11.27 -4.01
CA ASP A 102 2.76 -12.63 -4.45
C ASP A 102 1.30 -12.75 -4.94
N GLU A 103 0.36 -12.14 -4.24
CA GLU A 103 -1.06 -12.16 -4.62
C GLU A 103 -1.31 -11.41 -5.93
N LEU A 104 -0.66 -10.26 -6.12
CA LEU A 104 -0.86 -9.41 -7.28
C LEU A 104 0.05 -9.77 -8.45
N HIS A 105 0.90 -10.80 -8.30
CA HIS A 105 1.90 -11.20 -9.29
C HIS A 105 2.83 -10.04 -9.69
N THR A 106 3.12 -9.15 -8.74
CA THR A 106 4.07 -8.07 -8.93
C THR A 106 5.44 -8.47 -8.42
N THR A 107 6.46 -7.73 -8.83
CA THR A 107 7.83 -8.02 -8.41
C THR A 107 8.23 -7.14 -7.23
N GLU A 108 8.62 -7.80 -6.14
CA GLU A 108 9.33 -7.15 -5.03
C GLU A 108 10.74 -7.71 -5.04
N PRO A 109 11.77 -6.87 -5.21
CA PRO A 109 13.14 -7.37 -5.41
C PRO A 109 13.74 -8.06 -4.19
N THR A 110 13.33 -7.68 -2.97
CA THR A 110 13.79 -8.30 -1.73
C THR A 110 12.69 -8.15 -0.68
N LEU A 111 12.77 -9.00 0.38
CA LEU A 111 11.98 -8.76 1.60
C LEU A 111 12.54 -7.52 2.27
N PRO A 112 11.85 -6.38 2.23
CA PRO A 112 12.34 -5.20 2.94
C PRO A 112 12.16 -5.42 4.44
N LEU A 113 13.24 -5.25 5.18
CA LEU A 113 13.18 -5.21 6.64
C LEU A 113 12.81 -3.78 7.04
N PHE A 114 11.56 -3.60 7.43
CA PHE A 114 11.08 -2.32 7.90
C PHE A 114 11.34 -2.21 9.40
N ASN A 115 11.89 -1.07 9.84
CA ASN A 115 11.87 -0.74 11.24
C ASN A 115 10.52 -0.11 11.55
N LEU A 116 9.67 -0.85 12.23
CA LEU A 116 8.31 -0.41 12.58
C LEU A 116 8.17 -0.10 14.07
N ASP A 117 9.27 0.12 14.78
CA ASP A 117 9.26 0.35 16.22
C ASP A 117 8.50 1.62 16.61
N THR A 118 8.52 2.63 15.75
CA THR A 118 7.71 3.85 15.97
C THR A 118 6.31 3.73 15.41
N ASN A 119 6.05 2.78 14.52
CA ASN A 119 4.75 2.57 13.91
C ASN A 119 3.82 1.75 14.80
N ILE A 120 4.35 0.69 15.43
CA ILE A 120 3.57 -0.22 16.28
C ILE A 120 4.14 -0.13 17.69
N GLN A 121 3.33 0.30 18.64
CA GLN A 121 3.77 0.59 20.00
C GLN A 121 2.80 0.04 21.04
N VAL A 122 3.36 -0.23 22.21
CA VAL A 122 2.58 -0.59 23.39
C VAL A 122 1.79 0.60 23.91
#